data_4f106f852ca3bda8c9fb714a94fff637
#
_entry.id   4f106f852ca3bda8c9fb714a94fff637
#
_cell.length_a   1.000
_cell.length_b   1.000
_cell.length_c   1.000
_cell.angle_alpha   90.00
_cell.angle_beta   90.00
_cell.angle_gamma   90.00
#
_symmetry.space_group_name_H-M   'P 1'
#
loop_
_entity.id
_entity.type
_entity.pdbx_description
1 polymer ?
#
loop_
_entity_poly.entity_id
_entity_poly.type
_entity_poly.pdbx_seq_one_letter_code
_entity_poly.pdbx_strand_id
1 'polypeptide(L)'
;MYDVRTIREDFPILNREVNGKRIVYLDSTATTQKPRKVIDAIVDYYENYNANVHRSVYKLAAEATDLYENARKNVGDFIGAKQEEIVFTRNTTESLNLLSYTLESSMKKGDRILISEMEHHSNILPWMRLEEKGILLDYAKIDSDGYLDIEDFKKKLKKETRIVSIIHQSNVLGTINPIDELSSLAKENGSIFIVDAAQSVPHMPFRVNENFDYVAFSGHKMLGPLGIGVLYGKRENLENLQPFLRGGEMIKDVDFHKVSFEDSPIKFEAGTPNVEGAVGLSAAIDYLQDLGMDNVRTHEKQLTKYLMLKFADNKNITVYGPNEAEKRGGVVAFNVKNSQLLRKAKNEGIRLDDFIHSHDIASFLDDSNVYVRSGHHCAQPLMRTLKVTGTARASFYVYNDFEDAEILASKLGDIGVQ
;
A
#
# COMPACT_ATOMS: atom_id res chain seq x y z
N MET A 1 -10.86 10.54 -23.04
CA MET A 1 -9.41 10.36 -23.34
C MET A 1 -8.69 10.72 -22.05
N TYR A 2 -7.76 9.91 -21.57
CA TYR A 2 -6.99 10.17 -20.35
C TYR A 2 -6.05 11.36 -20.59
N ASP A 3 -6.40 12.53 -20.09
CA ASP A 3 -5.62 13.76 -20.22
C ASP A 3 -5.00 14.13 -18.88
N VAL A 4 -3.73 13.82 -18.72
CA VAL A 4 -2.99 14.04 -17.46
C VAL A 4 -2.90 15.54 -17.09
N ARG A 5 -2.94 16.46 -18.05
CA ARG A 5 -2.87 17.90 -17.76
C ARG A 5 -4.14 18.36 -17.06
N THR A 6 -5.30 18.00 -17.61
CA THR A 6 -6.60 18.26 -16.97
C THR A 6 -6.70 17.56 -15.61
N ILE A 7 -6.27 16.29 -15.50
CA ILE A 7 -6.26 15.55 -14.23
C ILE A 7 -5.41 16.28 -13.18
N ARG A 8 -4.24 16.79 -13.57
CA ARG A 8 -3.31 17.48 -12.64
C ARG A 8 -3.92 18.75 -12.03
N GLU A 9 -4.77 19.47 -12.78
CA GLU A 9 -5.46 20.68 -12.31
C GLU A 9 -6.42 20.39 -11.13
N ASP A 10 -6.94 19.17 -11.03
CA ASP A 10 -7.78 18.74 -9.93
C ASP A 10 -7.04 18.64 -8.59
N PHE A 11 -5.70 18.68 -8.59
CA PHE A 11 -4.86 18.52 -7.41
C PHE A 11 -4.25 19.87 -6.96
N PRO A 12 -4.89 20.61 -6.04
CA PRO A 12 -4.50 21.98 -5.68
C PRO A 12 -3.04 22.13 -5.23
N ILE A 13 -2.51 21.14 -4.52
CA ILE A 13 -1.12 21.14 -4.03
C ILE A 13 -0.09 21.14 -5.17
N LEU A 14 -0.43 20.56 -6.32
CA LEU A 14 0.47 20.47 -7.47
C LEU A 14 0.53 21.76 -8.27
N ASN A 15 -0.38 22.72 -8.01
CA ASN A 15 -0.33 24.07 -8.55
C ASN A 15 0.62 24.98 -7.74
N ARG A 16 1.14 24.49 -6.62
CA ARG A 16 2.10 25.21 -5.81
C ARG A 16 3.47 25.23 -6.50
N GLU A 17 4.09 26.41 -6.50
CA GLU A 17 5.49 26.58 -6.89
C GLU A 17 6.39 26.70 -5.65
N VAL A 18 7.59 26.17 -5.74
CA VAL A 18 8.65 26.34 -4.76
C VAL A 18 9.85 26.98 -5.48
N ASN A 19 10.30 28.13 -5.00
CA ASN A 19 11.38 28.91 -5.63
C ASN A 19 11.10 29.23 -7.12
N GLY A 20 9.83 29.50 -7.48
CA GLY A 20 9.40 29.81 -8.85
C GLY A 20 9.46 28.63 -9.82
N LYS A 21 9.52 27.40 -9.32
CA LYS A 21 9.49 26.17 -10.11
C LYS A 21 8.35 25.24 -9.67
N ARG A 22 7.79 24.52 -10.63
CA ARG A 22 6.76 23.50 -10.35
C ARG A 22 7.29 22.38 -9.45
N ILE A 23 6.39 21.74 -8.73
CA ILE A 23 6.65 20.53 -7.93
C ILE A 23 6.58 19.30 -8.86
N VAL A 24 7.60 18.45 -8.78
CA VAL A 24 7.65 17.11 -9.37
C VAL A 24 7.50 16.10 -8.25
N TYR A 25 6.27 15.68 -7.97
CA TYR A 25 5.95 14.79 -6.85
C TYR A 25 6.00 13.33 -7.28
N LEU A 26 7.05 12.62 -6.88
CA LEU A 26 7.33 11.22 -7.21
C LEU A 26 7.40 10.32 -5.96
N ASP A 27 6.60 10.61 -4.93
CA ASP A 27 6.51 9.80 -3.71
C ASP A 27 5.07 9.28 -3.42
N SER A 28 4.29 9.01 -4.47
CA SER A 28 2.89 8.57 -4.37
C SER A 28 2.73 7.22 -3.64
N THR A 29 3.73 6.33 -3.71
CA THR A 29 3.77 5.07 -2.95
C THR A 29 3.76 5.29 -1.43
N ALA A 30 4.27 6.41 -0.93
CA ALA A 30 4.21 6.74 0.49
C ALA A 30 2.85 7.33 0.88
N THR A 31 2.37 8.32 0.13
CA THR A 31 1.02 8.89 0.19
C THR A 31 0.73 9.64 -1.09
N THR A 32 -0.50 9.60 -1.58
CA THR A 32 -0.91 10.34 -2.78
C THR A 32 -1.34 11.75 -2.44
N GLN A 33 -1.37 12.64 -3.43
CA GLN A 33 -2.05 13.93 -3.33
C GLN A 33 -3.58 13.74 -3.41
N LYS A 34 -4.34 14.76 -3.00
CA LYS A 34 -5.80 14.70 -2.92
C LYS A 34 -6.43 15.60 -3.96
N PRO A 35 -7.35 15.08 -4.80
CA PRO A 35 -8.08 15.92 -5.74
C PRO A 35 -9.10 16.81 -5.00
N ARG A 36 -9.48 17.90 -5.62
CA ARG A 36 -10.48 18.84 -5.10
C ARG A 36 -11.77 18.13 -4.69
N LYS A 37 -12.25 17.19 -5.52
CA LYS A 37 -13.45 16.37 -5.23
C LYS A 37 -13.42 15.71 -3.84
N VAL A 38 -12.27 15.19 -3.42
CA VAL A 38 -12.09 14.55 -2.11
C VAL A 38 -12.06 15.58 -0.98
N ILE A 39 -11.35 16.70 -1.19
CA ILE A 39 -11.27 17.79 -0.21
C ILE A 39 -12.66 18.36 0.03
N ASP A 40 -13.39 18.66 -1.04
CA ASP A 40 -14.72 19.27 -0.98
C ASP A 40 -15.75 18.32 -0.34
N ALA A 41 -15.67 17.00 -0.56
CA ALA A 41 -16.54 16.02 0.09
C ALA A 41 -16.36 16.00 1.61
N ILE A 42 -15.12 16.15 2.11
CA ILE A 42 -14.83 16.22 3.55
C ILE A 42 -15.36 17.55 4.13
N VAL A 43 -15.16 18.66 3.43
CA VAL A 43 -15.68 19.98 3.84
C VAL A 43 -17.20 19.96 3.89
N ASP A 44 -17.86 19.45 2.84
CA ASP A 44 -19.33 19.34 2.75
C ASP A 44 -19.90 18.49 3.91
N TYR A 45 -19.22 17.38 4.26
CA TYR A 45 -19.62 16.58 5.42
C TYR A 45 -19.63 17.41 6.70
N TYR A 46 -18.56 18.15 6.99
CA TYR A 46 -18.51 18.96 8.22
C TYR A 46 -19.45 20.15 8.21
N GLU A 47 -19.68 20.78 7.07
CA GLU A 47 -20.57 21.94 6.96
C GLU A 47 -22.05 21.56 7.01
N ASN A 48 -22.44 20.37 6.52
CA ASN A 48 -23.85 20.06 6.26
C ASN A 48 -24.35 18.77 6.96
N TYR A 49 -23.48 17.81 7.35
CA TYR A 49 -23.92 16.47 7.77
C TYR A 49 -23.31 15.98 9.10
N ASN A 50 -22.40 16.74 9.72
CA ASN A 50 -21.66 16.28 10.89
C ASN A 50 -22.57 15.92 12.07
N ALA A 51 -22.73 14.62 12.32
CA ALA A 51 -23.46 14.06 13.46
C ALA A 51 -22.89 12.69 13.82
N ASN A 52 -23.21 12.21 15.05
CA ASN A 52 -22.90 10.83 15.43
C ASN A 52 -23.79 9.85 14.65
N VAL A 53 -23.18 8.79 14.12
CA VAL A 53 -23.83 7.80 13.26
C VAL A 53 -24.50 6.67 14.05
N HIS A 54 -25.39 5.92 13.43
CA HIS A 54 -26.08 4.71 13.87
C HIS A 54 -27.10 4.86 14.99
N ARG A 55 -26.75 5.38 16.18
CA ARG A 55 -27.61 5.30 17.38
C ARG A 55 -28.54 6.47 17.62
N SER A 56 -28.36 7.57 16.90
CA SER A 56 -29.18 8.76 17.08
C SER A 56 -30.42 8.72 16.18
N VAL A 57 -31.56 9.23 16.69
CA VAL A 57 -32.87 9.15 16.00
C VAL A 57 -33.27 10.43 15.25
N TYR A 58 -32.44 11.47 15.26
CA TYR A 58 -32.74 12.72 14.57
C TYR A 58 -32.22 12.71 13.12
N LYS A 59 -32.85 13.51 12.27
CA LYS A 59 -32.63 13.52 10.81
C LYS A 59 -31.17 13.64 10.40
N LEU A 60 -30.42 14.58 10.98
CA LEU A 60 -29.01 14.81 10.67
C LEU A 60 -28.13 13.56 10.93
N ALA A 61 -28.42 12.81 12.01
CA ALA A 61 -27.69 11.57 12.29
C ALA A 61 -28.05 10.44 11.32
N ALA A 62 -29.29 10.40 10.84
CA ALA A 62 -29.70 9.46 9.79
C ALA A 62 -28.94 9.78 8.49
N GLU A 63 -28.89 11.04 8.08
CA GLU A 63 -28.15 11.49 6.90
C GLU A 63 -26.64 11.17 7.00
N ALA A 64 -26.01 11.41 8.15
CA ALA A 64 -24.61 11.05 8.40
C ALA A 64 -24.39 9.54 8.35
N THR A 65 -25.33 8.75 8.89
CA THR A 65 -25.29 7.27 8.83
C THR A 65 -25.39 6.78 7.39
N ASP A 66 -26.31 7.34 6.60
CA ASP A 66 -26.46 7.00 5.20
C ASP A 66 -25.17 7.28 4.39
N LEU A 67 -24.51 8.42 4.66
CA LEU A 67 -23.22 8.74 4.02
C LEU A 67 -22.14 7.72 4.38
N TYR A 68 -22.05 7.34 5.66
CA TYR A 68 -21.06 6.37 6.13
C TYR A 68 -21.29 4.97 5.54
N GLU A 69 -22.52 4.49 5.53
CA GLU A 69 -22.87 3.17 5.01
C GLU A 69 -22.83 3.13 3.47
N ASN A 70 -23.19 4.23 2.78
CA ASN A 70 -22.99 4.36 1.34
C ASN A 70 -21.50 4.34 0.98
N ALA A 71 -20.62 4.96 1.77
CA ALA A 71 -19.18 4.87 1.59
C ALA A 71 -18.68 3.42 1.71
N ARG A 72 -19.18 2.67 2.71
CA ARG A 72 -18.87 1.24 2.86
C ARG A 72 -19.31 0.42 1.66
N LYS A 73 -20.53 0.66 1.18
CA LYS A 73 -21.06 0.00 -0.02
C LYS A 73 -20.19 0.33 -1.24
N ASN A 74 -19.80 1.58 -1.44
CA ASN A 74 -18.97 2.00 -2.56
C ASN A 74 -17.57 1.32 -2.54
N VAL A 75 -16.97 1.18 -1.36
CA VAL A 75 -15.74 0.39 -1.17
C VAL A 75 -15.96 -1.06 -1.59
N GLY A 76 -17.05 -1.69 -1.14
CA GLY A 76 -17.40 -3.06 -1.51
C GLY A 76 -17.54 -3.22 -3.03
N ASP A 77 -18.34 -2.37 -3.66
CA ASP A 77 -18.57 -2.38 -5.12
C ASP A 77 -17.26 -2.20 -5.90
N PHE A 78 -16.35 -1.35 -5.40
CA PHE A 78 -15.06 -1.08 -6.03
C PHE A 78 -14.15 -2.32 -6.09
N ILE A 79 -14.11 -3.13 -5.03
CA ILE A 79 -13.29 -4.35 -4.99
C ILE A 79 -14.08 -5.64 -5.29
N GLY A 80 -15.38 -5.55 -5.58
CA GLY A 80 -16.25 -6.71 -5.86
C GLY A 80 -16.64 -7.51 -4.64
N ALA A 81 -16.74 -6.86 -3.49
CA ALA A 81 -17.18 -7.43 -2.21
C ALA A 81 -18.58 -6.92 -1.82
N LYS A 82 -19.20 -7.58 -0.85
CA LYS A 82 -20.43 -7.11 -0.23
C LYS A 82 -20.14 -6.10 0.88
N GLN A 83 -21.12 -5.25 1.18
CA GLN A 83 -21.00 -4.23 2.22
C GLN A 83 -20.65 -4.84 3.59
N GLU A 84 -21.27 -5.94 3.97
CA GLU A 84 -21.04 -6.64 5.24
C GLU A 84 -19.66 -7.31 5.38
N GLU A 85 -18.89 -7.33 4.31
CA GLU A 85 -17.51 -7.85 4.25
C GLU A 85 -16.45 -6.75 4.39
N ILE A 86 -16.86 -5.48 4.52
CA ILE A 86 -15.99 -4.31 4.60
C ILE A 86 -15.94 -3.77 6.02
N VAL A 87 -14.76 -3.78 6.62
CA VAL A 87 -14.47 -3.17 7.92
C VAL A 87 -13.60 -1.93 7.71
N PHE A 88 -14.03 -0.78 8.22
CA PHE A 88 -13.20 0.39 8.24
C PHE A 88 -12.18 0.32 9.37
N THR A 89 -10.94 0.64 9.03
CA THR A 89 -9.80 0.70 9.94
C THR A 89 -9.07 2.02 9.74
N ARG A 90 -8.02 2.30 10.50
CA ARG A 90 -7.22 3.52 10.27
C ARG A 90 -6.30 3.40 9.03
N ASN A 91 -5.85 2.21 8.70
CA ASN A 91 -4.95 1.93 7.56
C ASN A 91 -4.66 0.42 7.46
N THR A 92 -3.92 0.00 6.42
CA THR A 92 -3.46 -1.38 6.23
C THR A 92 -2.72 -1.94 7.44
N THR A 93 -1.93 -1.14 8.13
CA THR A 93 -1.18 -1.58 9.34
C THR A 93 -2.14 -2.03 10.43
N GLU A 94 -3.19 -1.26 10.71
CA GLU A 94 -4.21 -1.66 11.69
C GLU A 94 -4.96 -2.91 11.24
N SER A 95 -5.33 -3.00 9.95
CA SER A 95 -6.01 -4.19 9.40
C SER A 95 -5.20 -5.47 9.62
N LEU A 96 -3.89 -5.43 9.30
CA LEU A 96 -3.01 -6.59 9.48
C LEU A 96 -2.74 -6.92 10.95
N ASN A 97 -2.65 -5.90 11.82
CA ASN A 97 -2.57 -6.11 13.27
C ASN A 97 -3.86 -6.74 13.81
N LEU A 98 -5.04 -6.22 13.41
CA LEU A 98 -6.33 -6.80 13.77
C LEU A 98 -6.35 -8.30 13.45
N LEU A 99 -5.96 -8.68 12.23
CA LEU A 99 -5.89 -10.08 11.84
C LEU A 99 -4.90 -10.89 12.69
N SER A 100 -3.70 -10.36 12.93
CA SER A 100 -2.70 -11.06 13.75
C SER A 100 -3.17 -11.31 15.18
N TYR A 101 -3.82 -10.33 15.81
CA TYR A 101 -4.33 -10.47 17.18
C TYR A 101 -5.55 -11.38 17.27
N THR A 102 -6.43 -11.34 16.27
CA THR A 102 -7.68 -12.12 16.32
C THR A 102 -7.49 -13.56 15.86
N LEU A 103 -6.64 -13.82 14.87
CA LEU A 103 -6.31 -15.16 14.39
C LEU A 103 -5.41 -15.94 15.34
N GLU A 104 -4.66 -15.25 16.21
CA GLU A 104 -3.79 -15.86 17.20
C GLU A 104 -4.49 -16.96 18.02
N SER A 105 -5.74 -16.74 18.42
CA SER A 105 -6.51 -17.69 19.24
C SER A 105 -6.76 -19.03 18.56
N SER A 106 -6.69 -19.08 17.23
CA SER A 106 -6.87 -20.31 16.43
C SER A 106 -5.56 -21.05 16.15
N MET A 107 -4.40 -20.48 16.57
CA MET A 107 -3.08 -21.03 16.32
C MET A 107 -2.47 -21.70 17.56
N LYS A 108 -1.59 -22.66 17.33
CA LYS A 108 -0.87 -23.37 18.38
C LYS A 108 0.64 -23.41 18.07
N LYS A 109 1.44 -23.66 19.10
CA LYS A 109 2.89 -23.85 18.96
C LYS A 109 3.23 -24.86 17.87
N GLY A 110 4.13 -24.48 16.96
CA GLY A 110 4.54 -25.27 15.81
C GLY A 110 3.75 -24.98 14.52
N ASP A 111 2.60 -24.28 14.60
CA ASP A 111 1.95 -23.74 13.41
C ASP A 111 2.86 -22.72 12.72
N ARG A 112 2.66 -22.50 11.42
CA ARG A 112 3.54 -21.68 10.59
C ARG A 112 2.74 -20.58 9.89
N ILE A 113 3.44 -19.48 9.66
CA ILE A 113 2.97 -18.37 8.81
C ILE A 113 3.99 -18.22 7.68
N LEU A 114 3.53 -18.13 6.45
CA LEU A 114 4.36 -17.91 5.26
C LEU A 114 4.12 -16.51 4.71
N ILE A 115 5.19 -15.75 4.62
CA ILE A 115 5.24 -14.42 4.00
C ILE A 115 6.38 -14.37 2.98
N SER A 116 6.58 -13.26 2.26
CA SER A 116 7.70 -13.10 1.34
C SER A 116 8.83 -12.23 1.93
N GLU A 117 10.02 -12.31 1.32
CA GLU A 117 11.15 -11.41 1.66
C GLU A 117 10.92 -9.95 1.24
N MET A 118 9.90 -9.68 0.41
CA MET A 118 9.60 -8.33 -0.09
C MET A 118 8.49 -7.60 0.67
N GLU A 119 8.00 -8.17 1.78
CA GLU A 119 6.89 -7.59 2.54
C GLU A 119 7.22 -6.24 3.15
N HIS A 120 6.21 -5.37 3.23
CA HIS A 120 6.25 -4.17 4.06
C HIS A 120 6.26 -4.54 5.54
N HIS A 121 6.89 -3.73 6.41
CA HIS A 121 6.94 -3.99 7.86
C HIS A 121 5.56 -4.23 8.47
N SER A 122 4.51 -3.60 7.94
CA SER A 122 3.12 -3.83 8.38
C SER A 122 2.64 -5.27 8.18
N ASN A 123 3.25 -5.99 7.21
CA ASN A 123 2.94 -7.40 6.93
C ASN A 123 4.06 -8.35 7.42
N ILE A 124 4.98 -7.87 8.25
CA ILE A 124 6.02 -8.66 8.91
C ILE A 124 5.82 -8.64 10.43
N LEU A 125 5.84 -7.44 11.02
CA LEU A 125 5.92 -7.27 12.46
C LEU A 125 4.73 -7.86 13.24
N PRO A 126 3.47 -7.75 12.76
CA PRO A 126 2.35 -8.39 13.43
C PRO A 126 2.48 -9.91 13.53
N TRP A 127 3.05 -10.55 12.50
CA TRP A 127 3.28 -11.99 12.47
C TRP A 127 4.49 -12.40 13.30
N MET A 128 5.59 -11.63 13.24
CA MET A 128 6.81 -11.85 14.02
C MET A 128 6.52 -11.87 15.53
N ARG A 129 5.57 -11.05 16.01
CA ARG A 129 5.09 -11.08 17.40
C ARG A 129 4.67 -12.49 17.86
N LEU A 130 4.11 -13.29 16.96
CA LEU A 130 3.60 -14.63 17.27
C LEU A 130 4.73 -15.67 17.48
N GLU A 131 5.98 -15.35 17.10
CA GLU A 131 7.13 -16.20 17.37
C GLU A 131 7.35 -16.39 18.88
N GLU A 132 7.00 -15.40 19.72
CA GLU A 132 7.03 -15.49 21.17
C GLU A 132 6.12 -16.61 21.72
N LYS A 133 5.11 -17.02 20.95
CA LYS A 133 4.18 -18.12 21.26
C LYS A 133 4.59 -19.44 20.60
N GLY A 134 5.74 -19.48 19.95
CA GLY A 134 6.27 -20.66 19.25
C GLY A 134 5.61 -20.93 17.90
N ILE A 135 4.95 -19.92 17.30
CA ILE A 135 4.54 -19.92 15.90
C ILE A 135 5.79 -19.65 15.04
N LEU A 136 5.93 -20.33 13.93
CA LEU A 136 7.11 -20.20 13.08
C LEU A 136 6.80 -19.30 11.89
N LEU A 137 7.67 -18.31 11.63
CA LEU A 137 7.55 -17.40 10.50
C LEU A 137 8.53 -17.79 9.39
N ASP A 138 8.00 -18.16 8.22
CA ASP A 138 8.77 -18.51 7.04
C ASP A 138 8.72 -17.39 6.01
N TYR A 139 9.82 -17.19 5.29
CA TYR A 139 9.96 -16.18 4.24
C TYR A 139 10.20 -16.84 2.91
N ALA A 140 9.27 -16.73 1.96
CA ALA A 140 9.49 -17.12 0.58
C ALA A 140 10.48 -16.16 -0.09
N LYS A 141 11.47 -16.71 -0.78
CA LYS A 141 12.55 -15.94 -1.39
C LYS A 141 12.09 -15.16 -2.61
N ILE A 142 12.88 -14.16 -2.96
CA ILE A 142 12.85 -13.52 -4.26
C ILE A 142 14.08 -13.94 -5.06
N ASP A 143 13.96 -13.92 -6.40
CA ASP A 143 15.08 -14.12 -7.30
C ASP A 143 15.92 -12.84 -7.50
N SER A 144 16.97 -12.92 -8.33
CA SER A 144 17.85 -11.78 -8.62
C SER A 144 17.16 -10.62 -9.35
N ASP A 145 16.07 -10.88 -10.03
CA ASP A 145 15.29 -9.88 -10.78
C ASP A 145 14.15 -9.29 -9.93
N GLY A 146 14.03 -9.75 -8.69
CA GLY A 146 13.05 -9.27 -7.73
C GLY A 146 11.66 -9.87 -7.89
N TYR A 147 11.51 -11.00 -8.58
CA TYR A 147 10.27 -11.79 -8.58
C TYR A 147 10.21 -12.72 -7.38
N LEU A 148 9.01 -13.05 -6.93
CA LEU A 148 8.81 -14.10 -5.95
C LEU A 148 9.19 -15.46 -6.54
N ASP A 149 10.06 -16.20 -5.86
CA ASP A 149 10.41 -17.57 -6.22
C ASP A 149 9.26 -18.52 -5.84
N ILE A 150 8.47 -18.87 -6.86
CA ILE A 150 7.28 -19.73 -6.71
C ILE A 150 7.65 -21.14 -6.24
N GLU A 151 8.80 -21.67 -6.65
CA GLU A 151 9.25 -23.00 -6.22
C GLU A 151 9.70 -22.97 -4.74
N ASP A 152 10.38 -21.90 -4.29
CA ASP A 152 10.70 -21.72 -2.89
C ASP A 152 9.44 -21.52 -2.05
N PHE A 153 8.44 -20.77 -2.57
CA PHE A 153 7.12 -20.61 -1.93
C PHE A 153 6.44 -21.97 -1.73
N LYS A 154 6.30 -22.78 -2.79
CA LYS A 154 5.71 -24.13 -2.73
C LYS A 154 6.44 -25.02 -1.74
N LYS A 155 7.77 -24.98 -1.72
CA LYS A 155 8.60 -25.74 -0.79
C LYS A 155 8.38 -25.34 0.67
N LYS A 156 8.07 -24.06 0.94
CA LYS A 156 7.82 -23.51 2.28
C LYS A 156 6.36 -23.60 2.71
N LEU A 157 5.44 -23.79 1.78
CA LEU A 157 4.03 -24.04 2.06
C LEU A 157 3.88 -25.47 2.62
N LYS A 158 4.00 -25.61 3.94
CA LYS A 158 3.93 -26.89 4.65
C LYS A 158 2.54 -27.17 5.19
N LYS A 159 2.26 -28.43 5.56
CA LYS A 159 0.97 -28.83 6.15
C LYS A 159 0.63 -28.03 7.41
N GLU A 160 1.62 -27.58 8.16
CA GLU A 160 1.48 -26.77 9.37
C GLU A 160 1.30 -25.27 9.08
N THR A 161 1.41 -24.85 7.82
CA THR A 161 1.17 -23.44 7.45
C THR A 161 -0.31 -23.14 7.58
N ARG A 162 -0.64 -22.24 8.52
CA ARG A 162 -2.02 -21.81 8.81
C ARG A 162 -2.39 -20.52 8.11
N ILE A 163 -1.41 -19.65 7.92
CA ILE A 163 -1.58 -18.34 7.31
C ILE A 163 -0.53 -18.15 6.22
N VAL A 164 -0.97 -17.64 5.09
CA VAL A 164 -0.14 -17.09 4.02
C VAL A 164 -0.52 -15.62 3.87
N SER A 165 0.43 -14.70 4.05
CA SER A 165 0.17 -13.26 3.96
C SER A 165 1.16 -12.63 3.00
N ILE A 166 0.67 -12.15 1.84
CA ILE A 166 1.51 -11.72 0.71
C ILE A 166 1.12 -10.32 0.25
N ILE A 167 2.13 -9.48 0.06
CA ILE A 167 1.98 -8.20 -0.63
C ILE A 167 1.68 -8.44 -2.11
N HIS A 168 0.60 -7.86 -2.63
CA HIS A 168 0.26 -8.02 -4.04
C HIS A 168 1.21 -7.23 -4.95
N GLN A 169 1.49 -5.97 -4.60
CA GLN A 169 2.47 -5.16 -5.32
C GLN A 169 3.50 -4.61 -4.33
N SER A 170 4.78 -4.91 -4.56
CA SER A 170 5.87 -4.43 -3.70
C SER A 170 5.98 -2.91 -3.73
N ASN A 171 6.01 -2.30 -2.56
CA ASN A 171 6.21 -0.86 -2.40
C ASN A 171 7.67 -0.40 -2.66
N VAL A 172 8.58 -1.34 -2.91
CA VAL A 172 9.99 -1.05 -3.23
C VAL A 172 10.31 -1.44 -4.66
N LEU A 173 10.16 -2.73 -4.97
CA LEU A 173 10.52 -3.29 -6.28
C LEU A 173 9.48 -2.98 -7.35
N GLY A 174 8.25 -2.65 -6.93
CA GLY A 174 7.11 -2.55 -7.82
C GLY A 174 6.58 -3.92 -8.30
N THR A 175 7.27 -5.01 -8.02
CA THR A 175 6.89 -6.38 -8.41
C THR A 175 5.43 -6.64 -8.11
N ILE A 176 4.69 -7.14 -9.10
CA ILE A 176 3.31 -7.59 -8.98
C ILE A 176 3.33 -9.11 -8.81
N ASN A 177 2.96 -9.58 -7.62
CA ASN A 177 2.93 -11.00 -7.29
C ASN A 177 1.68 -11.69 -7.86
N PRO A 178 1.77 -12.95 -8.30
CA PRO A 178 0.64 -13.72 -8.87
C PRO A 178 -0.28 -14.24 -7.76
N ILE A 179 -1.01 -13.33 -7.08
CA ILE A 179 -1.82 -13.67 -5.90
C ILE A 179 -2.94 -14.68 -6.17
N ASP A 180 -3.43 -14.78 -7.41
CA ASP A 180 -4.43 -15.80 -7.77
C ASP A 180 -3.83 -17.21 -7.72
N GLU A 181 -2.62 -17.42 -8.24
CA GLU A 181 -1.89 -18.69 -8.15
C GLU A 181 -1.55 -19.00 -6.69
N LEU A 182 -0.99 -18.02 -5.97
CA LEU A 182 -0.58 -18.21 -4.57
C LEU A 182 -1.77 -18.52 -3.66
N SER A 183 -2.91 -17.86 -3.86
CA SER A 183 -4.12 -18.11 -3.09
C SER A 183 -4.71 -19.49 -3.34
N SER A 184 -4.66 -19.97 -4.59
CA SER A 184 -5.09 -21.32 -4.94
C SER A 184 -4.23 -22.37 -4.23
N LEU A 185 -2.91 -22.20 -4.25
CA LEU A 185 -1.98 -23.09 -3.52
C LEU A 185 -2.23 -23.06 -2.01
N ALA A 186 -2.45 -21.88 -1.43
CA ALA A 186 -2.77 -21.74 0.00
C ALA A 186 -4.08 -22.43 0.37
N LYS A 187 -5.12 -22.29 -0.46
CA LYS A 187 -6.42 -22.97 -0.28
C LYS A 187 -6.29 -24.48 -0.34
N GLU A 188 -5.55 -25.02 -1.31
CA GLU A 188 -5.28 -26.46 -1.41
C GLU A 188 -4.56 -27.00 -0.17
N ASN A 189 -3.70 -26.18 0.45
CA ASN A 189 -3.03 -26.51 1.71
C ASN A 189 -3.93 -26.36 2.95
N GLY A 190 -5.10 -25.72 2.83
CA GLY A 190 -5.99 -25.38 3.94
C GLY A 190 -5.51 -24.18 4.77
N SER A 191 -4.70 -23.31 4.18
CA SER A 191 -4.18 -22.09 4.80
C SER A 191 -5.11 -20.90 4.55
N ILE A 192 -5.24 -20.01 5.52
CA ILE A 192 -5.86 -18.68 5.36
C ILE A 192 -4.97 -17.84 4.46
N PHE A 193 -5.54 -17.20 3.43
CA PHE A 193 -4.83 -16.33 2.51
C PHE A 193 -5.17 -14.85 2.71
N ILE A 194 -4.16 -14.05 3.02
CA ILE A 194 -4.26 -12.62 3.31
C ILE A 194 -3.48 -11.84 2.25
N VAL A 195 -4.09 -10.81 1.67
CA VAL A 195 -3.47 -9.93 0.67
C VAL A 195 -3.20 -8.56 1.28
N ASP A 196 -1.93 -8.15 1.35
CA ASP A 196 -1.60 -6.74 1.49
C ASP A 196 -1.73 -6.08 0.11
N ALA A 197 -2.84 -5.39 -0.09
CA ALA A 197 -3.20 -4.73 -1.34
C ALA A 197 -2.95 -3.20 -1.30
N ALA A 198 -2.15 -2.73 -0.34
CA ALA A 198 -1.89 -1.30 -0.13
C ALA A 198 -1.34 -0.58 -1.36
N GLN A 199 -0.67 -1.29 -2.26
CA GLN A 199 -0.08 -0.75 -3.49
C GLN A 199 -0.76 -1.28 -4.77
N SER A 200 -1.74 -2.17 -4.68
CA SER A 200 -2.42 -2.71 -5.86
C SER A 200 -3.80 -2.12 -6.07
N VAL A 201 -4.63 -2.07 -5.03
CA VAL A 201 -5.97 -1.47 -5.10
C VAL A 201 -5.95 -0.02 -5.61
N PRO A 202 -4.99 0.83 -5.23
CA PRO A 202 -4.89 2.19 -5.78
C PRO A 202 -4.51 2.27 -7.25
N HIS A 203 -3.78 1.28 -7.80
CA HIS A 203 -2.98 1.45 -9.01
C HIS A 203 -3.40 0.56 -10.18
N MET A 204 -4.26 -0.43 -9.95
CA MET A 204 -4.72 -1.36 -11.00
C MET A 204 -6.11 -1.89 -10.71
N PRO A 205 -6.84 -2.41 -11.73
CA PRO A 205 -8.07 -3.14 -11.49
C PRO A 205 -7.84 -4.24 -10.47
N PHE A 206 -8.67 -4.27 -9.43
CA PHE A 206 -8.59 -5.26 -8.36
C PHE A 206 -9.98 -5.77 -8.02
N ARG A 207 -10.10 -7.07 -7.90
CA ARG A 207 -11.32 -7.74 -7.45
C ARG A 207 -10.97 -8.84 -6.48
N VAL A 208 -11.75 -8.94 -5.40
CA VAL A 208 -11.67 -10.12 -4.52
C VAL A 208 -12.16 -11.36 -5.24
N ASN A 209 -11.55 -12.50 -4.95
CA ASN A 209 -11.98 -13.80 -5.46
C ASN A 209 -12.25 -14.78 -4.32
N GLU A 210 -12.76 -15.95 -4.64
CA GLU A 210 -13.16 -16.97 -3.66
C GLU A 210 -12.01 -17.55 -2.83
N ASN A 211 -10.75 -17.34 -3.23
CA ASN A 211 -9.59 -17.84 -2.52
C ASN A 211 -8.98 -16.81 -1.55
N PHE A 212 -9.39 -15.53 -1.64
CA PHE A 212 -8.93 -14.50 -0.71
C PHE A 212 -9.78 -14.54 0.56
N ASP A 213 -9.17 -14.79 1.70
CA ASP A 213 -9.86 -14.74 2.99
C ASP A 213 -9.93 -13.32 3.53
N TYR A 214 -8.84 -12.55 3.37
CA TYR A 214 -8.74 -11.17 3.80
C TYR A 214 -7.93 -10.33 2.81
N VAL A 215 -8.29 -9.05 2.68
CA VAL A 215 -7.55 -8.05 1.89
C VAL A 215 -7.47 -6.75 2.69
N ALA A 216 -6.28 -6.14 2.73
CA ALA A 216 -6.06 -4.89 3.46
C ALA A 216 -5.48 -3.80 2.56
N PHE A 217 -6.03 -2.57 2.64
CA PHE A 217 -5.49 -1.40 1.94
C PHE A 217 -5.78 -0.09 2.67
N SER A 218 -5.17 1.01 2.21
CA SER A 218 -5.20 2.32 2.89
C SER A 218 -5.73 3.41 1.97
N GLY A 219 -6.66 4.23 2.46
CA GLY A 219 -7.27 5.32 1.70
C GLY A 219 -6.25 6.37 1.24
N HIS A 220 -5.26 6.71 2.08
CA HIS A 220 -4.29 7.75 1.75
C HIS A 220 -3.36 7.41 0.57
N LYS A 221 -3.34 6.18 0.09
CA LYS A 221 -2.59 5.74 -1.09
C LYS A 221 -3.43 5.68 -2.36
N MET A 222 -4.75 5.88 -2.24
CA MET A 222 -5.70 5.89 -3.35
C MET A 222 -6.49 7.20 -3.41
N LEU A 223 -5.80 8.34 -3.32
CA LEU A 223 -6.35 9.70 -3.36
C LEU A 223 -7.23 10.09 -2.17
N GLY A 224 -7.57 9.14 -1.31
CA GLY A 224 -8.40 9.33 -0.12
C GLY A 224 -7.64 9.97 1.05
N PRO A 225 -8.34 10.33 2.13
CA PRO A 225 -7.73 10.98 3.29
C PRO A 225 -6.83 10.04 4.10
N LEU A 226 -6.04 10.64 5.00
CA LEU A 226 -5.33 9.94 6.06
C LEU A 226 -6.33 9.40 7.11
N GLY A 227 -5.94 8.38 7.86
CA GLY A 227 -6.70 7.88 9.00
C GLY A 227 -7.91 7.01 8.62
N ILE A 228 -8.04 6.61 7.35
CA ILE A 228 -9.01 5.63 6.88
C ILE A 228 -8.32 4.54 6.06
N GLY A 229 -8.67 3.30 6.32
CA GLY A 229 -8.26 2.11 5.61
C GLY A 229 -9.37 1.08 5.59
N VAL A 230 -9.13 -0.01 4.95
CA VAL A 230 -10.12 -1.07 4.74
C VAL A 230 -9.50 -2.43 5.05
N LEU A 231 -10.26 -3.23 5.77
CA LEU A 231 -10.11 -4.67 5.84
C LEU A 231 -11.34 -5.32 5.18
N TYR A 232 -11.12 -5.98 4.06
CA TYR A 232 -12.07 -6.95 3.53
C TYR A 232 -11.87 -8.29 4.22
N GLY A 233 -12.93 -8.96 4.55
CA GLY A 233 -12.91 -10.35 4.97
C GLY A 233 -14.22 -11.04 4.57
N LYS A 234 -14.14 -12.30 4.16
CA LYS A 234 -15.36 -13.09 3.95
C LYS A 234 -16.23 -13.03 5.19
N ARG A 235 -17.54 -12.83 5.02
CA ARG A 235 -18.48 -12.70 6.14
C ARG A 235 -18.31 -13.82 7.16
N GLU A 236 -18.26 -15.08 6.71
CA GLU A 236 -18.08 -16.25 7.58
C GLU A 236 -16.77 -16.20 8.39
N ASN A 237 -15.69 -15.71 7.79
CA ASN A 237 -14.41 -15.55 8.46
C ASN A 237 -14.47 -14.44 9.51
N LEU A 238 -15.03 -13.28 9.16
CA LEU A 238 -15.19 -12.15 10.08
C LEU A 238 -16.09 -12.53 11.28
N GLU A 239 -17.18 -13.27 11.07
CA GLU A 239 -18.06 -13.70 12.16
C GLU A 239 -17.35 -14.58 13.19
N ASN A 240 -16.36 -15.37 12.75
CA ASN A 240 -15.59 -16.26 13.62
C ASN A 240 -14.48 -15.55 14.40
N LEU A 241 -14.08 -14.31 14.01
CA LEU A 241 -13.06 -13.56 14.73
C LEU A 241 -13.62 -12.90 15.99
N GLN A 242 -12.79 -12.81 17.02
CA GLN A 242 -13.09 -11.96 18.19
C GLN A 242 -12.84 -10.48 17.85
N PRO A 243 -13.55 -9.53 18.48
CA PRO A 243 -13.28 -8.12 18.25
C PRO A 243 -11.87 -7.74 18.72
N PHE A 244 -11.18 -6.94 17.91
CA PHE A 244 -9.83 -6.43 18.20
C PHE A 244 -9.87 -5.31 19.24
N LEU A 245 -10.70 -4.30 18.99
CA LEU A 245 -10.99 -3.22 19.94
C LEU A 245 -12.36 -3.47 20.60
N ARG A 246 -12.52 -3.01 21.84
CA ARG A 246 -13.77 -3.12 22.58
C ARG A 246 -14.17 -1.77 23.12
N GLY A 247 -15.45 -1.39 22.94
CA GLY A 247 -15.97 -0.08 23.36
C GLY A 247 -17.45 0.06 23.03
N GLY A 248 -17.90 1.30 22.88
CA GLY A 248 -19.24 1.60 22.37
C GLY A 248 -19.42 1.22 20.91
N GLU A 249 -20.61 1.30 20.39
CA GLU A 249 -21.07 0.97 19.02
C GLU A 249 -21.03 -0.51 18.68
N MET A 250 -20.01 -1.25 19.05
CA MET A 250 -19.70 -2.62 18.62
C MET A 250 -20.39 -3.72 19.47
N ILE A 251 -21.26 -3.36 20.38
CA ILE A 251 -21.94 -4.26 21.31
C ILE A 251 -23.47 -4.24 21.10
N LYS A 252 -24.09 -5.43 21.20
CA LYS A 252 -25.56 -5.60 21.27
C LYS A 252 -26.06 -5.35 22.68
N ASP A 253 -25.39 -5.97 23.67
CA ASP A 253 -25.77 -5.90 25.07
C ASP A 253 -24.57 -6.04 26.00
N VAL A 254 -24.54 -5.31 27.09
CA VAL A 254 -23.49 -5.37 28.13
C VAL A 254 -24.17 -5.38 29.51
N ASP A 255 -23.89 -6.41 30.29
CA ASP A 255 -24.19 -6.49 31.72
C ASP A 255 -22.88 -6.53 32.52
N PHE A 256 -22.95 -6.50 33.84
CA PHE A 256 -21.80 -6.46 34.76
C PHE A 256 -20.72 -7.53 34.45
N HIS A 257 -21.11 -8.70 33.94
CA HIS A 257 -20.19 -9.83 33.69
C HIS A 257 -20.41 -10.50 32.33
N LYS A 258 -21.26 -9.95 31.47
CA LYS A 258 -21.58 -10.52 30.15
C LYS A 258 -21.57 -9.43 29.08
N VAL A 259 -21.13 -9.81 27.90
CA VAL A 259 -21.17 -8.95 26.71
C VAL A 259 -21.57 -9.78 25.51
N SER A 260 -22.45 -9.24 24.66
CA SER A 260 -22.70 -9.71 23.31
C SER A 260 -22.33 -8.64 22.31
N PHE A 261 -21.72 -9.06 21.20
CA PHE A 261 -21.18 -8.16 20.19
C PHE A 261 -22.16 -8.03 19.01
N GLU A 262 -22.09 -6.91 18.32
CA GLU A 262 -22.73 -6.76 17.02
C GLU A 262 -22.17 -7.75 15.99
N ASP A 263 -22.89 -7.91 14.87
CA ASP A 263 -22.41 -8.69 13.74
C ASP A 263 -21.34 -7.89 12.95
N SER A 264 -20.59 -8.56 12.05
CA SER A 264 -19.68 -7.87 11.14
C SER A 264 -20.46 -6.93 10.21
N PRO A 265 -19.91 -5.77 9.85
CA PRO A 265 -18.57 -5.25 10.20
C PRO A 265 -18.51 -4.49 11.52
N ILE A 266 -19.64 -4.09 12.11
CA ILE A 266 -19.75 -3.18 13.26
C ILE A 266 -18.99 -3.71 14.48
N LYS A 267 -18.93 -5.01 14.66
CA LYS A 267 -18.14 -5.69 15.70
C LYS A 267 -16.66 -5.27 15.76
N PHE A 268 -16.10 -4.78 14.65
CA PHE A 268 -14.70 -4.36 14.57
C PHE A 268 -14.50 -2.85 14.60
N GLU A 269 -15.58 -2.07 14.66
CA GLU A 269 -15.57 -0.60 14.59
C GLU A 269 -15.99 0.01 15.94
N ALA A 270 -15.15 -0.18 16.96
CA ALA A 270 -15.41 0.30 18.32
C ALA A 270 -15.21 1.81 18.45
N GLY A 271 -16.20 2.49 19.05
CA GLY A 271 -16.20 3.94 19.27
C GLY A 271 -16.78 4.73 18.10
N THR A 272 -16.83 6.04 18.19
CA THR A 272 -17.28 6.91 17.09
C THR A 272 -16.35 6.75 15.90
N PRO A 273 -16.83 6.34 14.71
CA PRO A 273 -15.99 6.06 13.56
C PRO A 273 -15.51 7.34 12.87
N ASN A 274 -14.52 7.19 11.98
CA ASN A 274 -14.00 8.25 11.12
C ASN A 274 -14.93 8.45 9.91
N VAL A 275 -16.05 9.15 10.10
CA VAL A 275 -17.09 9.32 9.08
C VAL A 275 -16.57 10.17 7.91
N GLU A 276 -15.93 11.30 8.19
CA GLU A 276 -15.34 12.18 7.18
C GLU A 276 -14.27 11.45 6.34
N GLY A 277 -13.52 10.54 6.99
CA GLY A 277 -12.55 9.68 6.31
C GLY A 277 -13.22 8.71 5.34
N ALA A 278 -14.33 8.10 5.74
CA ALA A 278 -15.09 7.18 4.90
C ALA A 278 -15.73 7.93 3.71
N VAL A 279 -16.33 9.10 3.94
CA VAL A 279 -16.89 9.97 2.90
C VAL A 279 -15.82 10.40 1.91
N GLY A 280 -14.66 10.86 2.41
CA GLY A 280 -13.52 11.23 1.56
C GLY A 280 -12.95 10.06 0.76
N LEU A 281 -12.93 8.83 1.34
CA LEU A 281 -12.53 7.62 0.63
C LEU A 281 -13.52 7.26 -0.47
N SER A 282 -14.82 7.37 -0.21
CA SER A 282 -15.86 7.16 -1.23
C SER A 282 -15.68 8.12 -2.41
N ALA A 283 -15.48 9.40 -2.14
CA ALA A 283 -15.22 10.41 -3.19
C ALA A 283 -13.94 10.12 -3.99
N ALA A 284 -12.91 9.55 -3.34
CA ALA A 284 -11.68 9.12 -4.02
C ALA A 284 -11.92 7.91 -4.94
N ILE A 285 -12.74 6.97 -4.50
CA ILE A 285 -13.15 5.81 -5.32
C ILE A 285 -13.93 6.28 -6.55
N ASP A 286 -14.91 7.17 -6.38
CA ASP A 286 -15.68 7.73 -7.50
C ASP A 286 -14.75 8.44 -8.49
N TYR A 287 -13.75 9.17 -8.01
CA TYR A 287 -12.77 9.83 -8.86
C TYR A 287 -11.93 8.83 -9.66
N LEU A 288 -11.46 7.74 -9.03
CA LEU A 288 -10.70 6.69 -9.69
C LEU A 288 -11.55 5.90 -10.70
N GLN A 289 -12.82 5.67 -10.40
CA GLN A 289 -13.76 5.01 -11.32
C GLN A 289 -14.05 5.90 -12.55
N ASP A 290 -14.20 7.22 -12.35
CA ASP A 290 -14.37 8.19 -13.44
C ASP A 290 -13.14 8.21 -14.38
N LEU A 291 -11.91 8.06 -13.84
CA LEU A 291 -10.70 7.92 -14.63
C LEU A 291 -10.60 6.55 -15.34
N GLY A 292 -11.17 5.51 -14.74
CA GLY A 292 -11.07 4.12 -15.16
C GLY A 292 -9.73 3.48 -14.74
N MET A 293 -9.79 2.42 -13.92
CA MET A 293 -8.59 1.78 -13.36
C MET A 293 -7.66 1.17 -14.41
N ASP A 294 -8.18 0.73 -15.55
CA ASP A 294 -7.36 0.28 -16.69
C ASP A 294 -6.55 1.43 -17.30
N ASN A 295 -7.13 2.63 -17.35
CA ASN A 295 -6.43 3.83 -17.82
C ASN A 295 -5.35 4.25 -16.82
N VAL A 296 -5.65 4.22 -15.52
CA VAL A 296 -4.67 4.47 -14.44
C VAL A 296 -3.48 3.54 -14.59
N ARG A 297 -3.74 2.24 -14.67
CA ARG A 297 -2.69 1.22 -14.84
C ARG A 297 -1.86 1.43 -16.11
N THR A 298 -2.53 1.72 -17.23
CA THR A 298 -1.87 1.94 -18.51
C THR A 298 -0.97 3.17 -18.47
N HIS A 299 -1.44 4.26 -17.88
CA HIS A 299 -0.69 5.50 -17.72
C HIS A 299 0.57 5.30 -16.88
N GLU A 300 0.45 4.71 -15.69
CA GLU A 300 1.59 4.43 -14.82
C GLU A 300 2.61 3.49 -15.49
N LYS A 301 2.13 2.48 -16.19
CA LYS A 301 2.98 1.56 -16.95
C LYS A 301 3.79 2.27 -18.02
N GLN A 302 3.19 3.22 -18.75
CA GLN A 302 3.89 4.00 -19.77
C GLN A 302 4.97 4.89 -19.15
N LEU A 303 4.67 5.59 -18.04
CA LEU A 303 5.64 6.41 -17.32
C LEU A 303 6.80 5.58 -16.76
N THR A 304 6.47 4.44 -16.15
CA THR A 304 7.48 3.52 -15.60
C THR A 304 8.40 3.00 -16.71
N LYS A 305 7.83 2.53 -17.82
CA LYS A 305 8.60 2.07 -18.97
C LYS A 305 9.53 3.17 -19.51
N TYR A 306 9.01 4.39 -19.63
CA TYR A 306 9.78 5.55 -20.09
C TYR A 306 10.98 5.83 -19.17
N LEU A 307 10.75 5.91 -17.85
CA LEU A 307 11.81 6.16 -16.88
C LEU A 307 12.86 5.05 -16.89
N MET A 308 12.44 3.78 -16.97
CA MET A 308 13.35 2.64 -17.02
C MET A 308 14.24 2.66 -18.28
N LEU A 309 13.70 3.06 -19.44
CA LEU A 309 14.50 3.24 -20.66
C LEU A 309 15.56 4.34 -20.46
N LYS A 310 15.19 5.50 -19.88
CA LYS A 310 16.14 6.57 -19.57
C LYS A 310 17.22 6.12 -18.58
N PHE A 311 16.87 5.32 -17.59
CA PHE A 311 17.83 4.79 -16.62
C PHE A 311 18.77 3.74 -17.24
N ALA A 312 18.30 2.96 -18.20
CA ALA A 312 19.12 1.97 -18.90
C ALA A 312 20.28 2.62 -19.71
N ASP A 313 20.08 3.85 -20.17
CA ASP A 313 21.13 4.62 -20.87
C ASP A 313 22.23 5.15 -19.92
N ASN A 314 21.99 5.16 -18.62
CA ASN A 314 22.93 5.63 -17.60
C ASN A 314 23.56 4.48 -16.82
N LYS A 315 24.79 4.08 -17.17
CA LYS A 315 25.52 2.97 -16.52
C LYS A 315 25.79 3.17 -15.01
N ASN A 316 25.63 4.37 -14.51
CA ASN A 316 25.79 4.65 -13.08
C ASN A 316 24.51 4.38 -12.29
N ILE A 317 23.35 4.21 -12.93
CA ILE A 317 22.09 3.89 -12.26
C ILE A 317 21.91 2.38 -12.20
N THR A 318 21.60 1.88 -11.01
CA THR A 318 21.18 0.50 -10.78
C THR A 318 19.72 0.50 -10.37
N VAL A 319 18.85 -0.13 -11.15
CA VAL A 319 17.42 -0.27 -10.86
C VAL A 319 17.17 -1.64 -10.21
N TYR A 320 16.26 -1.71 -9.25
CA TYR A 320 15.86 -2.93 -8.55
C TYR A 320 14.44 -3.34 -8.94
N GLY A 321 14.21 -4.65 -8.99
CA GLY A 321 12.93 -5.26 -9.34
C GLY A 321 12.77 -5.51 -10.85
N PRO A 322 11.61 -6.05 -11.28
CA PRO A 322 11.38 -6.50 -12.65
C PRO A 322 11.71 -5.47 -13.73
N ASN A 323 12.37 -5.89 -14.79
CA ASN A 323 12.65 -5.02 -15.93
C ASN A 323 11.43 -4.81 -16.84
N GLU A 324 10.44 -5.70 -16.74
CA GLU A 324 9.23 -5.66 -17.55
C GLU A 324 8.18 -4.76 -16.87
N ALA A 325 7.78 -3.67 -17.56
CA ALA A 325 6.75 -2.74 -17.04
C ALA A 325 5.39 -3.43 -16.82
N GLU A 326 5.10 -4.54 -17.49
CA GLU A 326 3.91 -5.37 -17.31
C GLU A 326 3.88 -6.05 -15.92
N LYS A 327 5.03 -6.45 -15.42
CA LYS A 327 5.21 -7.15 -14.15
C LYS A 327 5.51 -6.22 -12.97
N ARG A 328 5.46 -4.90 -13.23
CA ARG A 328 5.83 -3.86 -12.28
C ARG A 328 4.74 -2.79 -12.18
N GLY A 329 4.48 -2.30 -10.97
CA GLY A 329 3.67 -1.09 -10.72
C GLY A 329 4.45 0.19 -11.01
N GLY A 330 3.81 1.34 -10.75
CA GLY A 330 4.36 2.68 -10.95
C GLY A 330 5.54 3.05 -10.02
N VAL A 331 6.35 2.08 -9.61
CA VAL A 331 7.40 2.23 -8.58
C VAL A 331 8.75 1.83 -9.14
N VAL A 332 9.76 2.70 -8.99
CA VAL A 332 11.14 2.45 -9.43
C VAL A 332 12.10 2.77 -8.28
N ALA A 333 12.65 1.72 -7.65
CA ALA A 333 13.74 1.83 -6.69
C ALA A 333 15.08 1.77 -7.42
N PHE A 334 16.00 2.67 -7.06
CA PHE A 334 17.28 2.76 -7.72
C PHE A 334 18.39 3.27 -6.78
N ASN A 335 19.63 2.99 -7.16
CA ASN A 335 20.83 3.60 -6.59
C ASN A 335 21.73 4.17 -7.70
N VAL A 336 22.55 5.15 -7.35
CA VAL A 336 23.49 5.81 -8.25
C VAL A 336 24.91 5.49 -7.82
N LYS A 337 25.75 4.96 -8.73
CA LYS A 337 27.17 4.68 -8.48
C LYS A 337 27.97 5.97 -8.50
N ASN A 338 28.87 6.09 -7.54
CA ASN A 338 29.84 7.19 -7.52
C ASN A 338 31.13 6.82 -8.27
N SER A 339 31.06 6.77 -9.59
CA SER A 339 32.17 6.31 -10.43
C SER A 339 33.46 7.15 -10.30
N GLN A 340 33.36 8.44 -9.97
CA GLN A 340 34.53 9.31 -9.80
C GLN A 340 35.22 9.12 -8.46
N LEU A 341 34.45 9.11 -7.37
CA LEU A 341 34.95 8.85 -6.03
C LEU A 341 35.52 7.43 -5.91
N LEU A 342 34.88 6.44 -6.53
CA LEU A 342 35.37 5.05 -6.54
C LEU A 342 36.73 4.92 -7.21
N ARG A 343 36.96 5.62 -8.34
CA ARG A 343 38.27 5.63 -9.00
C ARG A 343 39.35 6.30 -8.10
N LYS A 344 39.02 7.44 -7.48
CA LYS A 344 39.91 8.14 -6.56
C LYS A 344 40.22 7.30 -5.33
N ALA A 345 39.23 6.76 -4.67
CA ALA A 345 39.37 5.91 -3.48
C ALA A 345 40.19 4.64 -3.75
N LYS A 346 40.00 4.01 -4.91
CA LYS A 346 40.78 2.82 -5.30
C LYS A 346 42.27 3.18 -5.46
N ASN A 347 42.57 4.35 -6.00
CA ASN A 347 43.96 4.83 -6.11
C ASN A 347 44.58 5.17 -4.76
N GLU A 348 43.80 5.57 -3.79
CA GLU A 348 44.25 5.95 -2.44
C GLU A 348 44.12 4.80 -1.42
N GLY A 349 43.69 3.60 -1.84
CA GLY A 349 43.51 2.46 -0.98
C GLY A 349 42.34 2.59 0.01
N ILE A 350 41.42 3.51 -0.22
CA ILE A 350 40.27 3.80 0.62
C ILE A 350 39.10 2.91 0.16
N ARG A 351 38.42 2.24 1.10
CA ARG A 351 37.20 1.49 0.85
C ARG A 351 36.01 2.43 0.97
N LEU A 352 35.32 2.70 -0.14
CA LEU A 352 34.07 3.45 -0.19
C LEU A 352 32.92 2.54 -0.58
N ASP A 353 31.70 2.90 -0.18
CA ASP A 353 30.49 2.28 -0.68
C ASP A 353 30.36 2.51 -2.19
N ASP A 354 29.93 1.47 -2.92
CA ASP A 354 29.78 1.51 -4.38
C ASP A 354 28.75 2.54 -4.85
N PHE A 355 27.83 2.94 -3.97
CA PHE A 355 26.73 3.84 -4.26
C PHE A 355 26.79 5.13 -3.45
N ILE A 356 26.28 6.21 -4.03
CA ILE A 356 25.96 7.44 -3.30
C ILE A 356 24.84 7.10 -2.31
N HIS A 357 24.92 7.62 -1.09
CA HIS A 357 23.88 7.36 -0.09
C HIS A 357 22.53 7.85 -0.60
N SER A 358 21.48 7.04 -0.47
CA SER A 358 20.16 7.34 -1.04
C SER A 358 19.54 8.63 -0.52
N HIS A 359 19.91 9.06 0.70
CA HIS A 359 19.48 10.34 1.27
C HIS A 359 20.12 11.54 0.53
N ASP A 360 21.39 11.43 0.15
CA ASP A 360 22.09 12.48 -0.58
C ASP A 360 21.50 12.64 -1.99
N ILE A 361 21.11 11.52 -2.63
CA ILE A 361 20.37 11.53 -3.90
C ILE A 361 19.05 12.29 -3.75
N ALA A 362 18.27 11.98 -2.70
CA ALA A 362 16.99 12.64 -2.46
C ALA A 362 17.17 14.14 -2.16
N SER A 363 18.18 14.51 -1.37
CA SER A 363 18.50 15.92 -1.06
C SER A 363 18.91 16.70 -2.31
N PHE A 364 19.75 16.12 -3.17
CA PHE A 364 20.13 16.74 -4.44
C PHE A 364 18.92 16.97 -5.36
N LEU A 365 18.00 16.04 -5.42
CA LEU A 365 16.76 16.14 -6.21
C LEU A 365 15.80 17.20 -5.63
N ASP A 366 15.73 17.32 -4.29
CA ASP A 366 14.92 18.33 -3.59
C ASP A 366 15.31 19.76 -3.96
N ASP A 367 16.59 20.06 -4.17
CA ASP A 367 17.09 21.37 -4.66
C ASP A 367 16.47 21.76 -6.03
N SER A 368 15.93 20.78 -6.74
CA SER A 368 15.25 20.96 -8.03
C SER A 368 13.73 20.72 -7.94
N ASN A 369 13.14 20.66 -6.73
CA ASN A 369 11.75 20.35 -6.44
C ASN A 369 11.29 18.98 -6.98
N VAL A 370 12.21 18.02 -7.09
CA VAL A 370 11.92 16.63 -7.47
C VAL A 370 11.88 15.77 -6.21
N TYR A 371 10.67 15.38 -5.80
CA TYR A 371 10.45 14.74 -4.51
C TYR A 371 10.41 13.23 -4.67
N VAL A 372 11.45 12.56 -4.24
CA VAL A 372 11.58 11.10 -4.17
C VAL A 372 11.78 10.67 -2.73
N ARG A 373 11.53 9.42 -2.44
CA ARG A 373 11.80 8.84 -1.13
C ARG A 373 13.17 8.17 -1.09
N SER A 374 13.84 8.20 0.08
CA SER A 374 15.10 7.50 0.34
C SER A 374 15.00 6.58 1.56
N GLY A 375 15.87 5.57 1.63
CA GLY A 375 16.05 4.68 2.77
C GLY A 375 15.52 3.26 2.56
N HIS A 376 15.05 2.64 3.64
CA HIS A 376 14.62 1.23 3.65
C HIS A 376 13.17 1.01 3.15
N HIS A 377 12.39 2.05 2.96
CA HIS A 377 10.98 2.02 2.54
C HIS A 377 10.09 1.10 3.38
N CYS A 378 10.38 0.97 4.68
CA CYS A 378 9.73 0.02 5.59
C CYS A 378 9.81 -1.44 5.13
N ALA A 379 10.92 -1.83 4.48
CA ALA A 379 11.20 -3.19 3.99
C ALA A 379 12.68 -3.55 4.24
N GLN A 380 13.14 -3.46 5.49
CA GLN A 380 14.54 -3.73 5.85
C GLN A 380 15.01 -5.16 5.51
N PRO A 381 14.21 -6.24 5.68
CA PRO A 381 14.61 -7.56 5.22
C PRO A 381 14.93 -7.59 3.72
N LEU A 382 14.11 -6.93 2.89
CA LEU A 382 14.37 -6.80 1.46
C LEU A 382 15.70 -6.09 1.16
N MET A 383 16.02 -5.01 1.88
CA MET A 383 17.32 -4.32 1.71
C MET A 383 18.49 -5.25 1.98
N ARG A 384 18.37 -6.15 2.96
CA ARG A 384 19.40 -7.18 3.27
C ARG A 384 19.51 -8.19 2.14
N THR A 385 18.39 -8.66 1.58
CA THR A 385 18.36 -9.57 0.42
C THR A 385 19.03 -8.91 -0.80
N LEU A 386 18.73 -7.63 -1.06
CA LEU A 386 19.35 -6.84 -2.13
C LEU A 386 20.81 -6.43 -1.83
N LYS A 387 21.30 -6.64 -0.62
CA LYS A 387 22.66 -6.27 -0.14
C LYS A 387 22.96 -4.78 -0.28
N VAL A 388 21.99 -3.94 0.04
CA VAL A 388 22.11 -2.49 0.03
C VAL A 388 21.67 -1.89 1.37
N THR A 389 22.21 -0.71 1.72
CA THR A 389 21.82 0.00 2.94
C THR A 389 20.46 0.71 2.80
N GLY A 390 20.05 1.00 1.56
CA GLY A 390 18.81 1.65 1.20
C GLY A 390 18.79 1.99 -0.28
N THR A 391 17.66 2.49 -0.77
CA THR A 391 17.51 2.96 -2.15
C THR A 391 16.85 4.33 -2.20
N ALA A 392 17.04 5.08 -3.28
CA ALA A 392 16.10 6.10 -3.71
C ALA A 392 14.93 5.42 -4.42
N ARG A 393 13.73 6.01 -4.33
CA ARG A 393 12.52 5.45 -4.96
C ARG A 393 11.67 6.56 -5.55
N ALA A 394 11.46 6.49 -6.84
CA ALA A 394 10.45 7.28 -7.54
C ALA A 394 9.16 6.49 -7.69
N SER A 395 8.02 7.14 -7.56
CA SER A 395 6.72 6.51 -7.78
C SER A 395 5.74 7.46 -8.44
N PHE A 396 5.13 6.98 -9.53
CA PHE A 396 4.15 7.70 -10.33
C PHE A 396 2.73 7.47 -9.83
N TYR A 397 1.83 8.39 -10.19
CA TYR A 397 0.40 8.21 -10.08
C TYR A 397 -0.34 9.00 -11.15
N VAL A 398 -1.66 9.11 -11.02
CA VAL A 398 -2.58 9.67 -12.02
C VAL A 398 -2.23 11.07 -12.53
N TYR A 399 -1.54 11.87 -11.74
CA TYR A 399 -1.21 13.27 -12.00
C TYR A 399 0.22 13.51 -12.52
N ASN A 400 1.04 12.46 -12.63
CA ASN A 400 2.38 12.58 -13.18
C ASN A 400 2.37 12.51 -14.70
N ASP A 401 3.31 13.17 -15.35
CA ASP A 401 3.48 13.19 -16.79
C ASP A 401 4.88 12.74 -17.23
N PHE A 402 5.11 12.65 -18.53
CA PHE A 402 6.42 12.29 -19.07
C PHE A 402 7.50 13.32 -18.77
N GLU A 403 7.12 14.60 -18.59
CA GLU A 403 8.04 15.67 -18.19
C GLU A 403 8.57 15.43 -16.77
N ASP A 404 7.73 14.96 -15.83
CA ASP A 404 8.15 14.58 -14.48
C ASP A 404 9.26 13.50 -14.52
N ALA A 405 9.09 12.49 -15.38
CA ALA A 405 10.06 11.42 -15.56
C ALA A 405 11.35 11.91 -16.24
N GLU A 406 11.23 12.80 -17.23
CA GLU A 406 12.38 13.40 -17.92
C GLU A 406 13.20 14.28 -16.99
N ILE A 407 12.56 15.13 -16.18
CA ILE A 407 13.23 15.97 -15.18
C ILE A 407 14.02 15.10 -14.20
N LEU A 408 13.43 14.03 -13.67
CA LEU A 408 14.14 13.10 -12.78
C LEU A 408 15.36 12.48 -13.47
N ALA A 409 15.20 11.95 -14.68
CA ALA A 409 16.27 11.28 -15.40
C ALA A 409 17.42 12.26 -15.74
N SER A 410 17.08 13.48 -16.20
CA SER A 410 18.04 14.54 -16.49
C SER A 410 18.84 14.94 -15.25
N LYS A 411 18.16 15.17 -14.10
CA LYS A 411 18.82 15.54 -12.85
C LYS A 411 19.75 14.45 -12.33
N LEU A 412 19.38 13.20 -12.47
CA LEU A 412 20.26 12.08 -12.11
C LEU A 412 21.47 11.95 -13.05
N GLY A 413 21.35 12.42 -14.30
CA GLY A 413 22.49 12.55 -15.22
C GLY A 413 23.53 13.57 -14.73
N ASP A 414 23.12 14.61 -14.00
CA ASP A 414 23.99 15.64 -13.44
C ASP A 414 24.75 15.13 -12.19
N ILE A 415 24.25 14.06 -11.53
CA ILE A 415 24.93 13.45 -10.38
C ILE A 415 26.18 12.70 -10.85
N GLY A 416 27.35 13.18 -10.53
CA GLY A 416 28.64 12.56 -10.88
C GLY A 416 29.40 13.32 -11.96
N VAL A 417 28.88 14.44 -12.44
CA VAL A 417 29.59 15.40 -13.29
C VAL A 417 30.13 16.57 -12.44
N GLN A 418 29.65 16.74 -11.22
CA GLN A 418 30.17 17.65 -10.20
C GLN A 418 31.08 16.86 -9.24
#